data_88b2d7551b084466a1668202bd44815d
#
_entry.id   88b2d7551b084466a1668202bd44815d
#
_cell.length_a   1.000
_cell.length_b   1.000
_cell.length_c   1.000
_cell.angle_alpha   90.00
_cell.angle_beta   90.00
_cell.angle_gamma   90.00
#
_symmetry.space_group_name_H-M   'P 1'
#
loop_
_entity.id
_entity.type
_entity.pdbx_description
1 polymer ?
#
loop_
_entity_poly.entity_id
_entity_poly.type
_entity_poly.pdbx_seq_one_letter_code
_entity_poly.pdbx_strand_id
1 'polypeptide(L)'
;DLDGKDTEATHLMGYKNNKLIAYSRIFAPGVIEKNYARIGRIVTYKKYRGKGIGYNLVQKSIGFCKESFGKNVIKISAQVYLKKFYNQCGFVEKGRTYMEDGIPHFAMYFKHRQ
;
A
#
# COMPACT_ATOMS: atom_id res chain seq x y z
N ASP A 1 -9.22 14.51 4.66
CA ASP A 1 -8.21 14.34 3.62
C ASP A 1 -8.46 15.30 2.48
N LEU A 2 -7.38 15.82 1.92
CA LEU A 2 -7.45 16.87 0.90
C LEU A 2 -7.97 16.39 -0.45
N ASP A 3 -7.87 15.11 -0.76
CA ASP A 3 -8.34 14.59 -2.04
C ASP A 3 -9.79 14.12 -2.02
N GLY A 4 -10.47 14.25 -0.88
CA GLY A 4 -11.88 13.88 -0.74
C GLY A 4 -12.19 12.41 -0.83
N LYS A 5 -11.18 11.54 -0.82
CA LYS A 5 -11.37 10.09 -0.96
C LYS A 5 -11.38 9.32 0.35
N ASP A 6 -11.07 9.97 1.46
CA ASP A 6 -10.95 9.27 2.74
C ASP A 6 -12.24 8.59 3.19
N THR A 7 -13.39 9.14 2.82
CA THR A 7 -14.67 8.52 3.20
C THR A 7 -14.92 7.19 2.49
N GLU A 8 -14.22 6.93 1.38
CA GLU A 8 -14.34 5.68 0.63
C GLU A 8 -13.20 4.72 0.92
N ALA A 9 -12.28 5.10 1.81
CA ALA A 9 -11.12 4.30 2.13
C ALA A 9 -11.33 3.49 3.40
N THR A 10 -10.62 2.37 3.46
CA THR A 10 -10.43 1.65 4.73
C THR A 10 -9.07 2.06 5.26
N HIS A 11 -9.02 2.42 6.53
CA HIS A 11 -7.80 2.86 7.19
C HIS A 11 -7.28 1.72 8.07
N LEU A 12 -6.09 1.24 7.77
CA LEU A 12 -5.44 0.20 8.56
C LEU A 12 -4.42 0.88 9.47
N MET A 13 -4.60 0.73 10.77
CA MET A 13 -3.79 1.44 11.76
C MET A 13 -3.12 0.45 12.69
N GLY A 14 -1.81 0.58 12.86
CA GLY A 14 -1.05 -0.23 13.80
C GLY A 14 -0.69 0.57 15.04
N TYR A 15 -0.88 -0.02 16.20
CA TYR A 15 -0.64 0.64 17.47
C TYR A 15 0.36 -0.15 18.30
N LYS A 16 1.12 0.58 19.11
CA LYS A 16 1.98 0.01 20.14
C LYS A 16 1.86 0.89 21.38
N ASN A 17 1.46 0.30 22.51
CA ASN A 17 1.25 1.05 23.77
C ASN A 17 0.36 2.27 23.57
N ASN A 18 -0.75 2.08 22.83
CA ASN A 18 -1.73 3.12 22.53
C ASN A 18 -1.21 4.24 21.61
N LYS A 19 -0.03 4.09 21.03
CA LYS A 19 0.50 5.04 20.05
C LYS A 19 0.36 4.50 18.65
N LEU A 20 -0.11 5.34 17.73
CA LEU A 20 -0.17 4.98 16.32
C LEU A 20 1.25 4.93 15.76
N ILE A 21 1.67 3.77 15.27
CA ILE A 21 3.03 3.58 14.78
C ILE A 21 3.08 3.24 13.29
N ALA A 22 1.96 2.82 12.72
CA ALA A 22 1.90 2.42 11.32
C ALA A 22 0.51 2.70 10.76
N TYR A 23 0.45 3.04 9.47
CA TYR A 23 -0.82 3.40 8.84
C TYR A 23 -0.77 3.11 7.35
N SER A 24 -1.88 2.59 6.81
CA SER A 24 -2.09 2.52 5.37
C SER A 24 -3.54 2.82 5.04
N ARG A 25 -3.78 3.24 3.80
CA ARG A 25 -5.11 3.56 3.29
C ARG A 25 -5.43 2.64 2.12
N ILE A 26 -6.58 1.97 2.18
CA ILE A 26 -6.95 0.93 1.23
C ILE A 26 -8.25 1.32 0.52
N PHE A 27 -8.25 1.23 -0.79
CA PHE A 27 -9.43 1.49 -1.62
C PHE A 27 -9.86 0.23 -2.36
N ALA A 28 -11.17 -0.01 -2.39
CA ALA A 28 -11.76 -1.09 -3.16
C ALA A 28 -11.54 -0.87 -4.66
N PRO A 29 -11.55 -1.94 -5.47
CA PRO A 29 -11.57 -1.79 -6.92
C PRO A 29 -12.72 -0.89 -7.34
N GLY A 30 -12.45 0.00 -8.27
CA GLY A 30 -13.46 0.93 -8.79
C GLY A 30 -13.44 2.30 -8.15
N VAL A 31 -12.82 2.48 -6.99
CA VAL A 31 -12.79 3.79 -6.33
C VAL A 31 -11.75 4.71 -6.98
N ILE A 32 -10.52 4.23 -7.11
CA ILE A 32 -9.44 5.00 -7.76
C ILE A 32 -9.26 4.53 -9.20
N GLU A 33 -9.19 3.22 -9.40
CA GLU A 33 -9.08 2.60 -10.72
C GLU A 33 -10.04 1.42 -10.82
N LYS A 34 -10.56 1.19 -12.02
CA LYS A 34 -11.65 0.25 -12.25
C LYS A 34 -11.37 -1.18 -11.78
N ASN A 35 -10.19 -1.70 -12.06
CA ASN A 35 -9.91 -3.13 -11.87
C ASN A 35 -8.90 -3.43 -10.76
N TYR A 36 -8.54 -2.42 -9.98
CA TYR A 36 -7.47 -2.58 -9.01
C TYR A 36 -7.89 -2.11 -7.63
N ALA A 37 -7.60 -2.93 -6.62
CA ALA A 37 -7.55 -2.42 -5.25
C ALA A 37 -6.28 -1.55 -5.14
N ARG A 38 -6.35 -0.48 -4.35
CA ARG A 38 -5.23 0.44 -4.19
C ARG A 38 -4.85 0.52 -2.71
N ILE A 39 -3.57 0.44 -2.45
CA ILE A 39 -3.02 0.69 -1.11
C ILE A 39 -2.12 1.91 -1.23
N GLY A 40 -2.32 2.87 -0.34
CA GLY A 40 -1.51 4.07 -0.35
C GLY A 40 -1.27 4.60 1.04
N ARG A 41 -0.53 5.69 1.12
CA ARG A 41 -0.15 6.35 2.37
C ARG A 41 0.43 5.37 3.37
N ILE A 42 1.31 4.48 2.88
CA ILE A 42 1.96 3.47 3.73
C ILE A 42 3.03 4.18 4.55
N VAL A 43 2.80 4.26 5.85
CA VAL A 43 3.68 5.00 6.76
C VAL A 43 4.02 4.16 7.96
N THR A 44 5.32 4.11 8.30
CA THR A 44 5.79 3.61 9.58
C THR A 44 6.60 4.74 10.20
N TYR A 45 6.27 5.12 11.42
CA TYR A 45 6.98 6.23 12.04
C TYR A 45 8.44 5.88 12.27
N LYS A 46 9.31 6.88 12.06
CA LYS A 46 10.76 6.71 12.03
C LYS A 46 11.31 5.93 13.23
N LYS A 47 10.82 6.21 14.41
CA LYS A 47 11.25 5.55 15.65
C LYS A 47 11.08 4.02 15.60
N TYR A 48 10.13 3.54 14.81
CA TYR A 48 9.78 2.11 14.76
C TYR A 48 10.24 1.42 13.48
N ARG A 49 10.99 2.10 12.63
CA ARG A 49 11.50 1.52 11.38
C ARG A 49 12.59 0.49 11.66
N GLY A 50 12.78 -0.42 10.70
CA GLY A 50 13.82 -1.43 10.80
C GLY A 50 13.47 -2.62 11.67
N LYS A 51 12.22 -2.73 12.12
CA LYS A 51 11.76 -3.81 13.00
C LYS A 51 10.72 -4.72 12.34
N GLY A 52 10.63 -4.68 11.02
CA GLY A 52 9.66 -5.49 10.29
C GLY A 52 8.23 -4.96 10.34
N ILE A 53 8.01 -3.80 10.94
CA ILE A 53 6.65 -3.25 11.08
C ILE A 53 6.08 -2.86 9.73
N GLY A 54 6.89 -2.24 8.86
CA GLY A 54 6.45 -1.88 7.51
C GLY A 54 6.07 -3.09 6.70
N TYR A 55 6.86 -4.14 6.75
CA TYR A 55 6.56 -5.40 6.07
C TYR A 55 5.23 -5.97 6.58
N ASN A 56 5.05 -6.04 7.90
CA ASN A 56 3.83 -6.57 8.49
C ASN A 56 2.61 -5.71 8.12
N LEU A 57 2.76 -4.40 8.09
CA LEU A 57 1.68 -3.50 7.67
C LEU A 57 1.25 -3.80 6.24
N VAL A 58 2.20 -3.96 5.33
CA VAL A 58 1.89 -4.27 3.93
C VAL A 58 1.23 -5.64 3.82
N GLN A 59 1.73 -6.65 4.53
CA GLN A 59 1.12 -7.98 4.50
C GLN A 59 -0.31 -7.97 5.04
N LYS A 60 -0.58 -7.22 6.10
CA LYS A 60 -1.95 -7.09 6.63
C LYS A 60 -2.85 -6.34 5.66
N SER A 61 -2.32 -5.33 4.97
CA SER A 61 -3.08 -4.61 3.95
C SER A 61 -3.45 -5.53 2.78
N ILE A 62 -2.51 -6.36 2.34
CA ILE A 62 -2.76 -7.37 1.30
C ILE A 62 -3.83 -8.36 1.78
N GLY A 63 -3.72 -8.84 3.01
CA GLY A 63 -4.70 -9.76 3.60
C GLY A 63 -6.10 -9.17 3.62
N PHE A 64 -6.22 -7.91 4.02
CA PHE A 64 -7.50 -7.21 3.99
C PHE A 64 -8.08 -7.17 2.58
N CYS A 65 -7.25 -6.86 1.59
CA CYS A 65 -7.70 -6.83 0.19
C CYS A 65 -8.19 -8.21 -0.27
N LYS A 66 -7.46 -9.28 0.10
CA LYS A 66 -7.88 -10.64 -0.27
C LYS A 66 -9.24 -11.00 0.31
N GLU A 67 -9.43 -10.70 1.59
CA GLU A 67 -10.70 -11.03 2.25
C GLU A 67 -11.86 -10.19 1.74
N SER A 68 -11.61 -8.90 1.49
CA SER A 68 -12.68 -7.96 1.16
C SER A 68 -12.99 -7.90 -0.33
N PHE A 69 -11.99 -8.09 -1.18
CA PHE A 69 -12.13 -7.87 -2.62
C PHE A 69 -11.79 -9.11 -3.46
N GLY A 70 -11.48 -10.22 -2.81
CA GLY A 70 -11.18 -11.46 -3.52
C GLY A 70 -9.85 -11.41 -4.27
N LYS A 71 -9.84 -11.91 -5.50
CA LYS A 71 -8.61 -12.07 -6.27
C LYS A 71 -8.27 -10.88 -7.16
N ASN A 72 -8.82 -9.73 -6.89
CA ASN A 72 -8.47 -8.54 -7.66
C ASN A 72 -7.00 -8.18 -7.45
N VAL A 73 -6.39 -7.70 -8.52
CA VAL A 73 -4.99 -7.25 -8.46
C VAL A 73 -4.90 -6.01 -7.60
N ILE A 74 -3.87 -5.95 -6.77
CA ILE A 74 -3.59 -4.79 -5.93
C ILE A 74 -2.51 -3.96 -6.61
N LYS A 75 -2.72 -2.66 -6.73
CA LYS A 75 -1.78 -1.75 -7.34
C LYS A 75 -1.35 -0.69 -6.34
N ILE A 76 -0.07 -0.39 -6.32
CA ILE A 76 0.49 0.70 -5.53
C ILE A 76 1.30 1.63 -6.43
N SER A 77 1.45 2.88 -5.99
CA SER A 77 2.40 3.82 -6.57
C SER A 77 3.60 3.87 -5.63
N ALA A 78 4.71 3.29 -6.03
CA ALA A 78 5.86 3.09 -5.16
C ALA A 78 7.01 3.99 -5.55
N GLN A 79 7.65 4.61 -4.56
CA GLN A 79 8.90 5.32 -4.79
C GLN A 79 9.95 4.32 -5.28
N VAL A 80 10.67 4.69 -6.34
CA VAL A 80 11.61 3.77 -7.01
C VAL A 80 12.64 3.20 -6.03
N TYR A 81 13.11 4.01 -5.09
CA TYR A 81 14.14 3.54 -4.15
C TYR A 81 13.63 2.50 -3.16
N LEU A 82 12.30 2.30 -3.08
CA LEU A 82 11.68 1.27 -2.23
C LEU A 82 11.35 -0.02 -2.99
N LYS A 83 11.80 -0.14 -4.23
CA LYS A 83 11.53 -1.31 -5.08
C LYS A 83 11.82 -2.62 -4.37
N LYS A 84 13.01 -2.73 -3.78
CA LYS A 84 13.44 -3.97 -3.13
C LYS A 84 12.51 -4.35 -1.97
N PHE A 85 12.12 -3.37 -1.18
CA PHE A 85 11.20 -3.58 -0.08
C PHE A 85 9.87 -4.13 -0.57
N TYR A 86 9.29 -3.49 -1.60
CA TYR A 86 7.99 -3.94 -2.12
C TYR A 86 8.09 -5.25 -2.88
N ASN A 87 9.24 -5.55 -3.52
CA ASN A 87 9.46 -6.87 -4.11
C ASN A 87 9.42 -7.95 -3.02
N GLN A 88 10.00 -7.69 -1.87
CA GLN A 88 9.95 -8.62 -0.74
C GLN A 88 8.52 -8.83 -0.23
N CYS A 89 7.67 -7.82 -0.37
CA CYS A 89 6.27 -7.93 0.03
C CYS A 89 5.42 -8.68 -1.00
N GLY A 90 5.95 -8.94 -2.19
CA GLY A 90 5.23 -9.68 -3.23
C GLY A 90 4.77 -8.82 -4.40
N PHE A 91 5.18 -7.56 -4.46
CA PHE A 91 4.84 -6.68 -5.57
C PHE A 91 5.91 -6.71 -6.64
N VAL A 92 5.48 -6.49 -7.89
CA VAL A 92 6.38 -6.43 -9.05
C VAL A 92 6.10 -5.14 -9.80
N GLU A 93 7.17 -4.44 -10.14
CA GLU A 93 7.05 -3.20 -10.90
C GLU A 93 6.67 -3.45 -12.35
N LYS A 94 5.93 -2.51 -12.94
CA LYS A 94 5.54 -2.60 -14.34
C LYS A 94 5.38 -1.19 -14.91
N GLY A 95 5.94 -0.98 -16.10
CA GLY A 95 5.81 0.28 -16.79
C GLY A 95 6.95 1.24 -16.48
N ARG A 96 6.79 2.47 -16.97
CA ARG A 96 7.81 3.50 -16.84
C ARG A 96 7.73 4.19 -15.48
N THR A 97 8.84 4.78 -15.09
CA THR A 97 8.84 5.67 -13.94
C THR A 97 8.13 6.98 -14.28
N TYR A 98 7.56 7.60 -13.27
CA TYR A 98 6.92 8.91 -13.39
C TYR A 98 7.20 9.69 -12.11
N MET A 99 7.05 11.00 -12.18
CA MET A 99 7.29 11.85 -11.03
C MET A 99 5.98 12.04 -10.24
N GLU A 100 6.08 11.90 -8.94
CA GLU A 100 4.98 12.17 -8.02
C GLU A 100 5.56 12.93 -6.85
N ASP A 101 5.07 14.14 -6.62
CA ASP A 101 5.62 15.04 -5.59
C ASP A 101 7.14 15.24 -5.71
N GLY A 102 7.62 15.31 -6.96
CA GLY A 102 9.05 15.51 -7.23
C GLY A 102 9.94 14.31 -7.00
N ILE A 103 9.36 13.14 -6.75
CA ILE A 103 10.10 11.91 -6.47
C ILE A 103 9.76 10.87 -7.54
N PRO A 104 10.75 10.15 -8.08
CA PRO A 104 10.47 9.08 -9.05
C PRO A 104 9.67 7.95 -8.43
N HIS A 105 8.62 7.55 -9.13
CA HIS A 105 7.73 6.46 -8.73
C HIS A 105 7.53 5.52 -9.91
N PHE A 106 7.04 4.33 -9.63
CA PHE A 106 6.46 3.46 -10.65
C PHE A 106 5.29 2.68 -10.07
N ALA A 107 4.46 2.13 -10.95
CA ALA A 107 3.39 1.26 -10.53
C ALA A 107 3.97 -0.10 -10.16
N MET A 108 3.47 -0.68 -9.07
CA MET A 108 3.80 -2.03 -8.68
C MET A 108 2.52 -2.81 -8.42
N TYR A 109 2.53 -4.09 -8.72
CA TYR A 109 1.33 -4.92 -8.72
C TYR A 109 1.55 -6.18 -7.91
N PHE A 110 0.55 -6.54 -7.14
CA PHE A 110 0.50 -7.81 -6.44
C PHE A 110 -0.62 -8.65 -7.04
N LYS A 111 -0.27 -9.85 -7.55
CA LYS A 111 -1.24 -10.80 -8.07
C LYS A 111 -1.37 -11.96 -7.10
N HIS A 112 -2.61 -12.30 -6.79
CA HIS A 112 -2.86 -13.44 -5.91
C HIS A 112 -2.49 -14.74 -6.62
N ARG A 113 -1.89 -15.65 -5.88
CA ARG A 113 -1.61 -16.98 -6.41
C ARG A 113 -2.90 -17.77 -6.50
N GLN A 114 -2.93 -18.63 -7.48
CA GLN A 114 -4.06 -19.53 -7.67
C GLN A 114 -3.93 -20.78 -6.83
#